data_07f42a9fe00d86ab3562288d1d150355
#
_entry.id   07f42a9fe00d86ab3562288d1d150355
#
_cell.length_a   1.000
_cell.length_b   1.000
_cell.length_c   1.000
_cell.angle_alpha   90.00
_cell.angle_beta   90.00
_cell.angle_gamma   90.00
#
_symmetry.space_group_name_H-M   'P 1'
#
loop_
_entity.id
_entity.type
_entity.pdbx_description
1 polymer ?
#
loop_
_entity_poly.entity_id
_entity_poly.type
_entity_poly.pdbx_seq_one_letter_code
_entity_poly.pdbx_strand_id
1 'polypeptide(L)' 'MKELVEVIAKSLVENPDEVVVTETEKEDAIIVELKVGPADMGKVIGRQGIIAKAIRTVVKAASSKSSKKVIVDILQ' A
#
# COMPACT_ATOMS: atom_id res chain seq x y z
N MET A 1 -1.24 1.55 10.30
CA MET A 1 -0.71 1.76 8.94
C MET A 1 -1.53 1.03 7.89
N LYS A 2 -1.96 -0.18 8.18
CA LYS A 2 -2.81 -0.97 7.29
C LYS A 2 -4.06 -0.22 6.83
N GLU A 3 -4.76 0.39 7.77
CA GLU A 3 -6.01 1.09 7.46
C GLU A 3 -5.77 2.28 6.53
N LEU A 4 -4.68 2.98 6.70
CA LEU A 4 -4.32 4.11 5.86
C LEU A 4 -4.09 3.65 4.41
N VAL A 5 -3.31 2.59 4.23
CA VAL A 5 -3.03 2.03 2.91
C VAL A 5 -4.33 1.53 2.28
N GLU A 6 -5.18 0.88 3.05
CA GLU A 6 -6.45 0.37 2.56
C GLU A 6 -7.35 1.49 2.05
N VAL A 7 -7.49 2.57 2.80
CA VAL A 7 -8.31 3.72 2.39
C VAL A 7 -7.78 4.33 1.10
N ILE A 8 -6.47 4.53 1.02
CA ILE A 8 -5.86 5.11 -0.18
C ILE A 8 -6.06 4.21 -1.39
N ALA A 9 -5.78 2.91 -1.23
CA ALA A 9 -5.91 1.97 -2.33
C ALA A 9 -7.34 1.89 -2.82
N LYS A 10 -8.31 1.78 -1.92
CA LYS A 10 -9.73 1.71 -2.29
C LYS A 10 -10.21 2.98 -2.98
N SER A 11 -9.60 4.11 -2.68
CA SER A 11 -9.97 5.37 -3.32
C SER A 11 -9.43 5.50 -4.74
N LEU A 12 -8.39 4.76 -5.09
CA LEU A 12 -7.69 4.91 -6.35
C LEU A 12 -7.95 3.80 -7.36
N VAL A 13 -8.48 2.66 -6.91
CA VAL A 13 -8.76 1.52 -7.79
C VAL A 13 -10.22 1.50 -8.21
N GLU A 14 -10.50 0.79 -9.32
CA GLU A 14 -11.86 0.63 -9.81
C GLU A 14 -12.64 -0.45 -9.08
N ASN A 15 -11.94 -1.43 -8.52
CA ASN A 15 -12.55 -2.56 -7.83
C ASN A 15 -12.11 -2.59 -6.37
N PRO A 16 -12.63 -1.67 -5.54
CA PRO A 16 -12.20 -1.58 -4.14
C PRO A 16 -12.51 -2.85 -3.33
N ASP A 17 -13.52 -3.62 -3.73
CA ASP A 17 -13.86 -4.86 -3.04
C ASP A 17 -12.77 -5.93 -3.15
N GLU A 18 -11.89 -5.79 -4.12
CA GLU A 18 -10.79 -6.74 -4.33
C GLU A 18 -9.49 -6.31 -3.67
N VAL A 19 -9.50 -5.17 -2.98
CA VAL A 19 -8.32 -4.69 -2.26
C VAL A 19 -8.16 -5.49 -0.97
N VAL A 20 -6.98 -6.06 -0.80
CA VAL A 20 -6.61 -6.78 0.43
C VAL A 20 -5.30 -6.20 0.95
N VAL A 21 -5.30 -5.79 2.19
CA VAL A 21 -4.11 -5.24 2.83
C VAL A 21 -3.79 -6.07 4.06
N THR A 22 -2.56 -6.51 4.17
CA THR A 22 -2.08 -7.23 5.34
C THR A 22 -0.91 -6.47 5.95
N GLU A 23 -0.79 -6.54 7.26
CA GLU A 23 0.28 -5.87 7.97
C GLU A 23 0.97 -6.89 8.86
N THR A 24 2.29 -6.96 8.77
CA THR A 24 3.12 -7.82 9.60
C THR A 24 4.09 -6.93 10.35
N GLU A 25 4.02 -6.97 11.67
CA GLU A 25 4.94 -6.20 12.49
C GLU A 25 6.12 -7.09 12.91
N LYS A 26 7.32 -6.61 12.65
CA LYS A 26 8.56 -7.25 13.06
C LYS A 26 9.27 -6.38 14.07
N GLU A 27 10.37 -6.88 14.61
CA GLU A 27 11.11 -6.19 15.66
C GLU A 27 11.56 -4.79 15.23
N ASP A 28 12.03 -4.66 14.01
CA ASP A 28 12.59 -3.41 13.51
C ASP A 28 11.83 -2.84 12.28
N ALA A 29 10.76 -3.50 11.87
CA ALA A 29 10.05 -3.09 10.66
C ALA A 29 8.58 -3.49 10.71
N ILE A 30 7.78 -2.73 9.98
CA ILE A 30 6.37 -3.06 9.72
C ILE A 30 6.25 -3.24 8.21
N ILE A 31 5.78 -4.42 7.80
CA ILE A 31 5.61 -4.73 6.38
C ILE A 31 4.13 -4.68 6.06
N VAL A 32 3.77 -3.80 5.15
CA VAL A 32 2.39 -3.66 4.68
C VAL A 32 2.32 -4.22 3.27
N GLU A 33 1.53 -5.27 3.09
CA GLU A 33 1.39 -5.91 1.80
C GLU A 33 0.03 -5.55 1.21
N LEU A 34 0.05 -5.05 -0.01
CA LEU A 34 -1.16 -4.64 -0.73
C LEU A 34 -1.39 -5.54 -1.93
N LYS A 35 -2.60 -6.06 -2.04
CA LYS A 35 -3.05 -6.83 -3.19
C LYS A 35 -4.31 -6.18 -3.74
N VAL A 36 -4.38 -6.01 -5.05
CA VAL A 36 -5.54 -5.46 -5.74
C VAL A 36 -6.06 -6.46 -6.77
N GLY A 37 -7.25 -6.22 -7.30
CA GLY A 37 -7.82 -7.08 -8.32
C GLY A 37 -6.98 -7.08 -9.60
N PRO A 38 -7.10 -8.15 -10.43
CA PRO A 38 -6.29 -8.25 -11.66
C PRO A 38 -6.51 -7.06 -12.61
N ALA A 39 -7.72 -6.53 -12.69
CA ALA A 39 -8.02 -5.39 -13.55
C ALA A 39 -7.30 -4.12 -13.08
N ASP A 40 -7.06 -3.98 -11.79
CA ASP A 40 -6.40 -2.82 -11.22
C ASP A 40 -4.90 -2.97 -11.12
N MET A 41 -4.40 -4.19 -11.20
CA MET A 41 -2.97 -4.47 -11.04
C MET A 41 -2.12 -3.71 -12.05
N GLY A 42 -2.56 -3.66 -13.31
CA GLY A 42 -1.87 -2.91 -14.34
C GLY A 42 -1.78 -1.41 -14.04
N LYS A 43 -2.79 -0.86 -13.37
CA LYS A 43 -2.80 0.54 -12.99
C LYS A 43 -1.88 0.83 -11.81
N VAL A 44 -1.81 -0.11 -10.87
CA VAL A 44 -0.95 0.05 -9.70
C VAL A 44 0.53 -0.04 -10.09
N ILE A 45 0.87 -1.00 -10.93
CA ILE A 45 2.25 -1.24 -11.35
C ILE A 45 2.62 -0.47 -12.60
N GLY A 46 1.68 -0.35 -13.54
CA GLY A 46 1.89 0.36 -14.79
C GLY A 46 1.80 1.87 -14.64
N ARG A 47 1.87 2.57 -15.78
CA ARG A 47 1.77 4.03 -15.82
C ARG A 47 2.67 4.72 -14.80
N GLN A 48 3.93 4.29 -14.75
CA GLN A 48 4.94 4.86 -13.85
C GLN A 48 4.64 4.61 -12.37
N GLY A 49 3.75 3.67 -12.08
CA GLY A 49 3.44 3.30 -10.71
C GLY A 49 2.82 4.43 -9.90
N ILE A 50 1.94 5.23 -10.51
CA ILE A 50 1.35 6.40 -9.86
C ILE A 50 0.67 6.03 -8.55
N ILE A 51 -0.12 4.96 -8.54
CA ILE A 51 -0.83 4.53 -7.33
C ILE A 51 0.17 4.06 -6.26
N ALA A 52 1.13 3.24 -6.67
CA ALA A 52 2.16 2.75 -5.76
C ALA A 52 2.96 3.90 -5.16
N LYS A 53 3.33 4.87 -5.99
CA LYS A 53 4.07 6.03 -5.54
C LYS A 53 3.28 6.88 -4.56
N ALA A 54 2.00 7.08 -4.84
CA ALA A 54 1.12 7.84 -3.95
C ALA A 54 1.01 7.18 -2.59
N ILE A 55 0.82 5.86 -2.56
CA ILE A 55 0.73 5.09 -1.32
C ILE A 55 2.03 5.20 -0.53
N ARG A 56 3.16 5.00 -1.19
CA ARG A 56 4.47 5.07 -0.53
C ARG A 56 4.74 6.45 0.04
N THR A 57 4.36 7.51 -0.68
CA THR A 57 4.55 8.88 -0.23
C THR A 57 3.75 9.15 1.04
N VAL A 58 2.48 8.75 1.07
CA VAL A 58 1.62 8.96 2.23
C VAL A 58 2.11 8.12 3.41
N VAL A 59 2.48 6.87 3.17
CA VAL A 59 2.99 5.99 4.23
C VAL A 59 4.27 6.54 4.81
N LYS A 60 5.18 7.03 3.97
CA LYS A 60 6.42 7.63 4.43
C LYS A 60 6.16 8.84 5.33
N ALA A 61 5.24 9.70 4.94
CA ALA A 61 4.87 10.86 5.76
C ALA A 61 4.25 10.43 7.09
N ALA A 62 3.35 9.46 7.06
CA ALA A 62 2.66 8.98 8.25
C ALA A 62 3.61 8.23 9.20
N SER A 63 4.65 7.60 8.66
CA SER A 63 5.59 6.82 9.47
C SER A 63 6.80 7.62 9.93
N SER A 64 6.87 8.90 9.65
CA SER A 64 8.02 9.74 9.99
C SER A 64 8.31 9.79 11.49
N LYS A 65 7.30 9.55 12.32
CA LYS A 65 7.45 9.54 13.77
C LYS A 65 7.59 8.13 14.35
N SER A 66 7.55 7.12 13.48
CA SER A 66 7.66 5.74 13.93
C SER A 66 9.13 5.39 14.17
N SER A 67 9.38 4.59 15.21
CA SER A 67 10.71 4.06 15.47
C SER A 67 11.04 2.87 14.58
N LYS A 68 10.04 2.32 13.91
CA LYS A 68 10.21 1.18 13.02
C LYS A 68 10.15 1.61 11.56
N LYS A 69 10.92 0.95 10.73
CA LYS A 69 10.87 1.15 9.29
C LYS A 69 9.59 0.56 8.74
N VAL A 70 8.88 1.32 7.92
CA VAL A 70 7.65 0.84 7.28
C VAL A 70 7.93 0.54 5.82
N ILE A 71 7.64 -0.68 5.42
CA ILE A 71 7.88 -1.16 4.04
C ILE A 71 6.52 -1.47 3.43
N VAL A 72 6.26 -0.90 2.26
CA VAL A 72 5.05 -1.20 1.50
C VAL A 72 5.43 -2.11 0.34
N ASP A 73 4.80 -3.28 0.29
CA ASP A 73 5.04 -4.27 -0.75
C ASP A 73 3.73 -4.49 -1.51
N ILE A 74 3.80 -4.36 -2.83
CA ILE A 74 2.64 -4.53 -3.69
C ILE A 74 2.75 -5.89 -4.34
N LEU A 75 1.80 -6.77 -4.00
CA LEU A 75 1.79 -8.14 -4.50
C LEU A 75 1.23 -8.20 -5.91
N GLN A 76 1.81 -9.06 -6.70
CA GLN A 76 1.38 -9.27 -8.08
C GLN A 76 0.59 -10.57 -8.22
#